data_cc615003abd11e419ca29755a58e21ce
#
_entry.id   cc615003abd11e419ca29755a58e21ce
#
_cell.length_a   1.000
_cell.length_b   1.000
_cell.length_c   1.000
_cell.angle_alpha   90.00
_cell.angle_beta   90.00
_cell.angle_gamma   90.00
#
_symmetry.space_group_name_H-M   'P 1'
#
loop_
_entity.id
_entity.type
_entity.pdbx_description
1 polymer ?
#
loop_
_entity_poly.entity_id
_entity_poly.type
_entity_poly.pdbx_seq_one_letter_code
_entity_poly.pdbx_strand_id
1 'polypeptide(L)' 'MISYAPFFKTLYAQGRTEYDLIYHHGVSSHTLYRMKQGKPITTTTLDTLCFILNCNVSDILTYVSDETEE' A
#
# COMPACT_ATOMS: atom_id res chain seq x y z
N MET A 1 -14.73 1.95 -3.98
CA MET A 1 -13.90 1.00 -3.19
C MET A 1 -12.45 1.50 -3.11
N ILE A 2 -11.77 1.12 -2.06
CA ILE A 2 -10.38 1.51 -1.90
C ILE A 2 -9.50 0.57 -2.70
N SER A 3 -8.51 1.14 -3.38
CA SER A 3 -7.52 0.37 -4.14
C SER A 3 -6.13 0.70 -3.63
N TYR A 4 -5.30 -0.32 -3.47
CA TYR A 4 -3.90 -0.15 -3.06
C TYR A 4 -2.95 -0.23 -4.25
N ALA A 5 -3.48 -0.14 -5.47
CA ALA A 5 -2.63 -0.16 -6.66
C ALA A 5 -1.52 0.89 -6.60
N PRO A 6 -1.79 2.14 -6.13
CA PRO A 6 -0.71 3.12 -6.04
C PRO A 6 0.45 2.67 -5.16
N PHE A 7 0.16 1.93 -4.08
CA PHE A 7 1.20 1.45 -3.18
C PHE A 7 2.22 0.59 -3.92
N PHE A 8 1.74 -0.38 -4.67
CA PHE A 8 2.65 -1.30 -5.37
C PHE A 8 3.40 -0.57 -6.47
N LYS A 9 2.75 0.38 -7.12
CA LYS A 9 3.41 1.20 -8.14
C LYS A 9 4.53 2.03 -7.54
N THR A 10 4.27 2.67 -6.39
CA THR A 10 5.27 3.49 -5.70
C THR A 10 6.43 2.64 -5.23
N LEU A 11 6.10 1.47 -4.66
CA LEU A 11 7.11 0.55 -4.15
C LEU A 11 8.10 0.17 -5.25
N TYR A 12 7.59 -0.25 -6.40
CA TYR A 12 8.44 -0.69 -7.49
C TYR A 12 9.15 0.46 -8.17
N ALA A 13 8.51 1.63 -8.21
CA ALA A 13 9.16 2.82 -8.77
C ALA A 13 10.37 3.23 -7.97
N GLN A 14 10.39 2.91 -6.67
CA GLN A 14 11.53 3.22 -5.80
C GLN A 14 12.56 2.10 -5.80
N GLY A 15 12.36 1.07 -6.60
CA GLY A 15 13.28 -0.06 -6.63
C GLY A 15 13.21 -0.94 -5.39
N ARG A 16 12.13 -0.87 -4.64
CA ARG A 16 11.95 -1.65 -3.44
C ARG A 16 11.10 -2.88 -3.72
N THR A 17 11.16 -3.86 -2.81
CA THR A 17 10.36 -5.07 -2.91
C THR A 17 9.60 -5.29 -1.62
N GLU A 18 8.60 -6.17 -1.67
CA GLU A 18 7.89 -6.57 -0.45
C GLU A 18 8.82 -7.23 0.55
N TYR A 19 9.78 -7.98 0.05
CA TYR A 19 10.80 -8.60 0.89
C TYR A 19 11.53 -7.55 1.71
N ASP A 20 11.91 -6.44 1.08
CA ASP A 20 12.59 -5.36 1.74
C ASP A 20 11.75 -4.79 2.89
N LEU A 21 10.46 -4.58 2.65
CA LEU A 21 9.58 -4.05 3.68
C LEU A 21 9.45 -5.02 4.85
N ILE A 22 9.32 -6.31 4.56
CA ILE A 22 9.12 -7.31 5.59
C ILE A 22 10.38 -7.49 6.44
N TYR A 23 11.53 -7.63 5.81
CA TYR A 23 12.74 -8.03 6.51
C TYR A 23 13.62 -6.86 6.96
N HIS A 24 13.48 -5.70 6.34
CA HIS A 24 14.29 -4.54 6.71
C HIS A 24 13.51 -3.46 7.44
N HIS A 25 12.19 -3.48 7.35
CA HIS A 25 11.36 -2.44 7.97
C HIS A 25 10.30 -2.98 8.90
N GLY A 26 10.21 -4.31 9.04
CA GLY A 26 9.29 -4.90 9.99
C GLY A 26 7.83 -4.87 9.59
N VAL A 27 7.53 -4.68 8.32
CA VAL A 27 6.14 -4.71 7.85
C VAL A 27 5.69 -6.17 7.79
N SER A 28 4.48 -6.44 8.30
CA SER A 28 3.94 -7.79 8.30
C SER A 28 3.64 -8.27 6.89
N SER A 29 4.06 -9.50 6.59
CA SER A 29 3.71 -10.10 5.31
C SER A 29 2.21 -10.27 5.18
N HIS A 30 1.53 -10.51 6.31
CA HIS A 30 0.08 -10.63 6.32
C HIS A 30 -0.59 -9.32 5.90
N THR A 31 -0.04 -8.19 6.35
CA THR A 31 -0.55 -6.88 5.96
C THR A 31 -0.47 -6.69 4.45
N LEU A 32 0.68 -7.03 3.87
CA LEU A 32 0.86 -6.89 2.42
C LEU A 32 -0.07 -7.82 1.65
N TYR A 33 -0.27 -9.03 2.16
CA TYR A 33 -1.19 -9.97 1.54
C TYR A 33 -2.61 -9.42 1.55
N ARG A 34 -3.04 -8.86 2.69
CA ARG A 34 -4.38 -8.28 2.79
C ARG A 34 -4.55 -7.11 1.83
N MET A 35 -3.53 -6.29 1.66
CA MET A 35 -3.58 -5.17 0.73
C MET A 35 -3.75 -5.65 -0.70
N LYS A 36 -3.10 -6.75 -1.06
CA LYS A 36 -3.28 -7.32 -2.40
C LYS A 36 -4.72 -7.78 -2.63
N GLN A 37 -5.43 -8.13 -1.57
CA GLN A 37 -6.82 -8.55 -1.65
C GLN A 37 -7.80 -7.40 -1.50
N GLY A 38 -7.30 -6.18 -1.35
CA GLY A 38 -8.16 -5.01 -1.19
C GLY A 38 -8.81 -4.91 0.17
N LYS A 39 -8.26 -5.57 1.18
CA LYS A 39 -8.84 -5.56 2.53
C LYS A 39 -8.37 -4.33 3.31
N PRO A 40 -9.14 -3.94 4.34
CA PRO A 40 -8.81 -2.73 5.10
C PRO A 40 -7.47 -2.84 5.84
N ILE A 41 -6.80 -1.70 5.98
CA ILE A 41 -5.65 -1.56 6.87
C ILE A 41 -5.96 -0.41 7.82
N THR A 42 -5.23 -0.37 8.94
CA THR A 42 -5.42 0.72 9.89
C THR A 42 -4.66 1.95 9.42
N THR A 43 -5.07 3.12 9.92
CA THR A 43 -4.34 4.35 9.62
C THR A 43 -2.94 4.32 10.22
N THR A 44 -2.72 3.55 11.30
CA THR A 44 -1.38 3.38 11.86
C THR A 44 -0.48 2.68 10.85
N THR A 45 -0.98 1.64 10.20
CA THR A 45 -0.23 0.94 9.15
C THR A 45 0.03 1.88 7.98
N LEU A 46 -0.98 2.65 7.59
CA LEU A 46 -0.84 3.60 6.51
C LEU A 46 0.25 4.63 6.82
N ASP A 47 0.25 5.14 8.05
CA ASP A 47 1.26 6.09 8.50
C ASP A 47 2.66 5.50 8.38
N THR A 48 2.81 4.26 8.82
CA THR A 48 4.10 3.57 8.75
C THR A 48 4.59 3.42 7.32
N LEU A 49 3.69 3.03 6.42
CA LEU A 49 4.06 2.86 5.01
C LEU A 49 4.47 4.18 4.38
N CYS A 50 3.75 5.25 4.69
CA CYS A 50 4.11 6.57 4.18
C CYS A 50 5.49 6.99 4.68
N PHE A 51 5.78 6.70 5.93
CA PHE A 51 7.08 7.02 6.51
C PHE A 51 8.21 6.24 5.83
N ILE A 52 8.02 4.93 5.67
CA ILE A 52 9.05 4.07 5.07
C ILE A 52 9.33 4.48 3.62
N LEU A 53 8.28 4.73 2.86
CA LEU A 53 8.41 5.05 1.44
C LEU A 53 8.60 6.54 1.20
N ASN A 54 8.51 7.34 2.25
CA ASN A 54 8.65 8.80 2.16
C ASN A 54 7.72 9.36 1.09
N CYS A 55 6.44 9.03 1.23
CA CYS A 55 5.44 9.40 0.23
C CYS A 55 4.16 9.85 0.91
N ASN A 56 3.21 10.29 0.12
CA ASN A 56 1.91 10.74 0.61
C ASN A 56 0.91 9.60 0.64
N VAL A 57 -0.22 9.83 1.33
CA VAL A 57 -1.31 8.85 1.39
C VAL A 57 -1.79 8.50 -0.01
N SER A 58 -1.84 9.48 -0.91
CA SER A 58 -2.30 9.25 -2.29
C SER A 58 -1.37 8.34 -3.09
N ASP A 59 -0.14 8.16 -2.61
CA ASP A 59 0.80 7.24 -3.23
C ASP A 59 0.65 5.81 -2.70
N ILE A 60 -0.21 5.62 -1.71
CA ILE A 60 -0.46 4.31 -1.11
C ILE A 60 -1.82 3.75 -1.54
N LEU A 61 -2.85 4.60 -1.50
CA LEU A 61 -4.19 4.15 -1.81
C LEU A 61 -4.98 5.24 -2.51
N THR A 62 -6.07 4.81 -3.15
CA THR A 62 -6.97 5.73 -3.82
C THR A 62 -8.38 5.15 -3.76
N TYR A 63 -9.36 6.00 -4.00
CA TYR A 63 -10.75 5.55 -4.07
C TYR A 63 -11.12 5.36 -5.55
N VAL A 64 -11.71 4.22 -5.84
CA VAL A 64 -12.20 3.90 -7.18
C VAL A 64 -13.71 3.78 -7.11
N SER A 65 -14.39 4.55 -7.93
CA SER A 65 -15.85 4.51 -7.95
C SER A 65 -16.34 3.26 -8.68
N ASP A 66 -17.32 2.61 -8.07
CA ASP A 66 -17.94 1.44 -8.71
C ASP A 66 -18.86 1.83 -9.82
N GLU A 67 -19.14 3.12 -9.96
CA GLU A 67 -20.09 3.60 -10.96
C GLU A 67 -19.46 3.90 -12.29
N THR A 68 -18.16 3.69 -12.41
CA THR A 68 -17.45 4.11 -13.59
C THR A 68 -17.64 3.20 -14.77
N GLU A 69 -18.17 2.01 -14.55
CA GLU A 69 -18.22 1.10 -15.64
C GLU A 69 -19.42 1.33 -16.51
N GLU A 70 -20.35 2.15 -16.15
CA GLU A 70 -21.38 2.40 -17.07
C GLU A 70 -21.13 3.55 -17.92
#